data_d67f257f778ba47c54a95f9c6494469a
#
_entry.id   d67f257f778ba47c54a95f9c6494469a
#
_cell.length_a   1.000
_cell.length_b   1.000
_cell.length_c   1.000
_cell.angle_alpha   90.00
_cell.angle_beta   90.00
_cell.angle_gamma   90.00
#
_symmetry.space_group_name_H-M   'P 1'
#
loop_
_entity.id
_entity.type
_entity.pdbx_description
1 polymer ?
#
loop_
_entity_poly.entity_id
_entity_poly.type
_entity_poly.pdbx_seq_one_letter_code
_entity_poly.pdbx_strand_id
1 'polypeptide(L)'
;MYEAFFGLRDAPFSLTPNTRYFLRAPSHGQALELLLVALRQKEGFIKVSGEVGTGKTLLCRLLLNALEGKLTTAYLPNPQLGPKELFEAIADELGVTLDDASNTHRALSALQQYLIDNAASAGAAVLVIDEAQSMPVETLEALRLLTNLETESRKLLQVVLFGQPELDELLARPDLRQLSQRITFQHRLETLSPETVADYLQHRL
;
A
#
# COMPACT_ATOMS: atom_id res chain seq x y z
N MET A 1 -32.08 8.68 -8.00
CA MET A 1 -33.20 9.10 -8.89
C MET A 1 -33.17 8.35 -10.24
N TYR A 2 -32.03 8.26 -10.94
CA TYR A 2 -31.91 7.48 -12.18
C TYR A 2 -31.85 5.97 -11.95
N GLU A 3 -31.40 5.53 -10.76
CA GLU A 3 -31.28 4.13 -10.38
C GLU A 3 -32.65 3.43 -10.49
N ALA A 4 -33.69 4.03 -9.93
CA ALA A 4 -35.07 3.47 -10.00
C ALA A 4 -35.56 3.42 -11.44
N PHE A 5 -35.23 4.41 -12.28
CA PHE A 5 -35.66 4.47 -13.67
C PHE A 5 -35.03 3.35 -14.51
N PHE A 6 -33.74 3.05 -14.28
CA PHE A 6 -33.01 2.01 -14.99
C PHE A 6 -33.01 0.64 -14.29
N GLY A 7 -33.71 0.51 -13.15
CA GLY A 7 -33.78 -0.73 -12.38
C GLY A 7 -32.46 -1.12 -11.70
N LEU A 8 -31.58 -0.15 -11.46
CA LEU A 8 -30.29 -0.38 -10.82
C LEU A 8 -30.45 -0.51 -9.32
N ARG A 9 -29.68 -1.42 -8.71
CA ARG A 9 -29.67 -1.63 -7.25
C ARG A 9 -28.91 -0.54 -6.50
N ASP A 10 -27.83 -0.05 -7.08
CA ASP A 10 -26.94 0.97 -6.53
C ASP A 10 -26.47 1.91 -7.64
N ALA A 11 -25.87 3.05 -7.28
CA ALA A 11 -25.20 3.94 -8.23
C ALA A 11 -23.98 3.23 -8.85
N PRO A 12 -23.97 2.90 -10.15
CA PRO A 12 -22.95 2.06 -10.78
C PRO A 12 -21.57 2.74 -10.83
N PHE A 13 -21.52 4.08 -10.79
CA PHE A 13 -20.29 4.87 -10.92
C PHE A 13 -20.08 5.79 -9.70
N SER A 14 -20.25 5.22 -8.50
CA SER A 14 -19.93 5.90 -7.25
C SER A 14 -18.44 6.26 -7.19
N LEU A 15 -18.10 7.44 -6.65
CA LEU A 15 -16.73 7.88 -6.44
C LEU A 15 -16.01 7.05 -5.37
N THR A 16 -16.76 6.43 -4.46
CA THR A 16 -16.19 5.59 -3.42
C THR A 16 -15.82 4.22 -4.01
N PRO A 17 -14.54 3.79 -3.93
CA PRO A 17 -14.13 2.48 -4.39
C PRO A 17 -14.91 1.38 -3.67
N ASN A 18 -15.65 0.55 -4.43
CA ASN A 18 -16.42 -0.56 -3.90
C ASN A 18 -15.88 -1.88 -4.47
N THR A 19 -15.33 -2.70 -3.58
CA THR A 19 -14.70 -3.98 -3.95
C THR A 19 -15.69 -5.00 -4.51
N ARG A 20 -17.01 -4.84 -4.28
CA ARG A 20 -18.05 -5.70 -4.87
C ARG A 20 -18.11 -5.61 -6.39
N TYR A 21 -17.77 -4.44 -6.93
CA TYR A 21 -17.75 -4.19 -8.37
C TYR A 21 -16.35 -4.35 -8.97
N PHE A 22 -15.49 -5.13 -8.32
CA PHE A 22 -14.18 -5.42 -8.87
C PHE A 22 -14.31 -6.37 -10.07
N LEU A 23 -14.10 -5.82 -11.25
CA LEU A 23 -13.87 -6.65 -12.43
C LEU A 23 -12.44 -7.20 -12.36
N ARG A 24 -12.29 -8.52 -12.30
CA ARG A 24 -10.99 -9.18 -12.45
C ARG A 24 -10.47 -9.04 -13.88
N ALA A 25 -10.23 -7.80 -14.31
CA ALA A 25 -9.46 -7.58 -15.52
C ALA A 25 -8.12 -8.32 -15.39
N PRO A 26 -7.58 -8.91 -16.47
CA PRO A 26 -6.35 -9.72 -16.38
C PRO A 26 -5.20 -9.02 -15.68
N SER A 27 -4.98 -7.72 -15.95
CA SER A 27 -3.93 -6.91 -15.32
C SER A 27 -4.11 -6.77 -13.79
N HIS A 28 -5.31 -6.53 -13.32
CA HIS A 28 -5.59 -6.34 -11.88
C HIS A 28 -5.57 -7.66 -11.10
N GLY A 29 -6.09 -8.74 -11.71
CA GLY A 29 -6.02 -10.08 -11.12
C GLY A 29 -4.57 -10.54 -10.96
N GLN A 30 -3.77 -10.38 -12.01
CA GLN A 30 -2.34 -10.67 -11.98
C GLN A 30 -1.58 -9.80 -10.97
N ALA A 31 -1.87 -8.50 -10.92
CA ALA A 31 -1.25 -7.60 -9.95
C ALA A 31 -1.50 -8.04 -8.51
N LEU A 32 -2.73 -8.41 -8.16
CA LEU A 32 -3.04 -8.90 -6.81
C LEU A 32 -2.31 -10.21 -6.49
N GLU A 33 -2.30 -11.16 -7.42
CA GLU A 33 -1.59 -12.43 -7.25
C GLU A 33 -0.08 -12.20 -7.08
N LEU A 34 0.52 -11.34 -7.89
CA LEU A 34 1.93 -10.99 -7.81
C LEU A 34 2.27 -10.32 -6.47
N LEU A 35 1.42 -9.41 -5.98
CA LEU A 35 1.58 -8.80 -4.66
C LEU A 35 1.56 -9.84 -3.54
N LEU A 36 0.60 -10.76 -3.57
CA LEU A 36 0.51 -11.81 -2.57
C LEU A 36 1.71 -12.78 -2.63
N VAL A 37 2.24 -13.05 -3.83
CA VAL A 37 3.47 -13.85 -3.99
C VAL A 37 4.67 -13.11 -3.43
N ALA A 38 4.86 -11.84 -3.77
CA ALA A 38 5.96 -11.02 -3.26
C ALA A 38 5.95 -10.93 -1.72
N LEU A 39 4.78 -10.73 -1.12
CA LEU A 39 4.63 -10.73 0.33
C LEU A 39 4.96 -12.09 0.96
N ARG A 40 4.57 -13.22 0.33
CA ARG A 40 4.96 -14.56 0.79
C ARG A 40 6.45 -14.81 0.69
N GLN A 41 7.12 -14.26 -0.32
CA GLN A 41 8.56 -14.31 -0.50
C GLN A 41 9.32 -13.38 0.45
N LYS A 42 8.57 -12.62 1.27
CA LYS A 42 9.12 -11.67 2.24
C LYS A 42 9.91 -10.54 1.59
N GLU A 43 9.44 -10.07 0.44
CA GLU A 43 10.02 -8.88 -0.19
C GLU A 43 9.85 -7.65 0.72
N GLY A 44 10.91 -6.85 0.86
CA GLY A 44 10.89 -5.72 1.79
C GLY A 44 10.10 -4.53 1.28
N PHE A 45 10.34 -4.15 0.03
CA PHE A 45 9.62 -3.07 -0.65
C PHE A 45 9.04 -3.57 -1.96
N ILE A 46 7.76 -3.29 -2.13
CA ILE A 46 6.97 -3.59 -3.32
C ILE A 46 6.38 -2.29 -3.82
N LYS A 47 6.48 -2.03 -5.12
CA LYS A 47 5.91 -0.83 -5.75
C LYS A 47 4.86 -1.22 -6.79
N VAL A 48 3.72 -0.54 -6.74
CA VAL A 48 2.69 -0.58 -7.78
C VAL A 48 2.45 0.82 -8.29
N SER A 49 2.77 1.08 -9.54
CA SER A 49 2.51 2.38 -10.17
C SER A 49 1.43 2.26 -11.26
N GLY A 50 0.80 3.37 -11.61
CA GLY A 50 -0.19 3.44 -12.68
C GLY A 50 -0.85 4.80 -12.75
N GLU A 51 -1.42 5.13 -13.90
CA GLU A 51 -2.11 6.39 -14.15
C GLU A 51 -3.32 6.62 -13.22
N VAL A 52 -3.78 7.84 -13.14
CA VAL A 52 -5.02 8.17 -12.45
C VAL A 52 -6.18 7.34 -13.03
N GLY A 53 -7.03 6.82 -12.17
CA GLY A 53 -8.18 6.02 -12.61
C GLY A 53 -7.89 4.55 -12.96
N THR A 54 -6.64 4.07 -12.89
CA THR A 54 -6.30 2.66 -13.16
C THR A 54 -6.73 1.69 -12.04
N GLY A 55 -7.35 2.15 -10.95
CA GLY A 55 -7.86 1.28 -9.90
C GLY A 55 -6.85 0.92 -8.81
N LYS A 56 -5.77 1.69 -8.64
CA LYS A 56 -4.76 1.47 -7.59
C LYS A 56 -5.38 1.36 -6.19
N THR A 57 -6.20 2.32 -5.79
CA THR A 57 -6.88 2.33 -4.48
C THR A 57 -7.81 1.13 -4.31
N LEU A 58 -8.45 0.65 -5.38
CA LEU A 58 -9.26 -0.56 -5.35
C LEU A 58 -8.39 -1.80 -5.12
N LEU A 59 -7.26 -1.91 -5.84
CA LEU A 59 -6.29 -2.99 -5.65
C LEU A 59 -5.68 -2.97 -4.24
N CYS A 60 -5.39 -1.77 -3.71
CA CYS A 60 -4.95 -1.57 -2.34
C CYS A 60 -5.95 -2.17 -1.32
N ARG A 61 -7.23 -1.85 -1.46
CA ARG A 61 -8.29 -2.41 -0.59
C ARG A 61 -8.45 -3.92 -0.73
N LEU A 62 -8.34 -4.45 -1.95
CA LEU A 62 -8.37 -5.90 -2.18
C LEU A 62 -7.20 -6.61 -1.53
N LEU A 63 -6.01 -6.00 -1.57
CA LEU A 63 -4.84 -6.51 -0.88
C LEU A 63 -5.08 -6.55 0.64
N LEU A 64 -5.53 -5.45 1.24
CA LEU A 64 -5.84 -5.38 2.67
C LEU A 64 -6.87 -6.43 3.09
N ASN A 65 -7.96 -6.58 2.34
CA ASN A 65 -8.97 -7.62 2.58
C ASN A 65 -8.39 -9.05 2.49
N ALA A 66 -7.46 -9.28 1.56
CA ALA A 66 -6.82 -10.60 1.40
C ALA A 66 -5.84 -10.93 2.54
N LEU A 67 -5.30 -9.91 3.22
CA LEU A 67 -4.38 -10.02 4.36
C LEU A 67 -5.10 -10.05 5.71
N GLU A 68 -6.36 -9.60 5.78
CA GLU A 68 -7.15 -9.54 7.01
C GLU A 68 -7.18 -10.89 7.73
N GLY A 69 -6.91 -10.87 9.03
CA GLY A 69 -6.84 -12.06 9.89
C GLY A 69 -5.64 -13.00 9.62
N LYS A 70 -4.75 -12.65 8.68
CA LYS A 70 -3.56 -13.45 8.34
C LYS A 70 -2.25 -12.78 8.71
N LEU A 71 -2.17 -11.47 8.53
CA LEU A 71 -1.00 -10.66 8.83
C LEU A 71 -1.43 -9.37 9.52
N THR A 72 -0.55 -8.82 10.33
CA THR A 72 -0.72 -7.46 10.87
C THR A 72 -0.54 -6.45 9.75
N THR A 73 -1.51 -5.56 9.56
CA THR A 73 -1.48 -4.56 8.49
C THR A 73 -1.65 -3.16 9.05
N ALA A 74 -0.95 -2.20 8.46
CA ALA A 74 -1.15 -0.76 8.64
C ALA A 74 -1.45 -0.13 7.27
N TYR A 75 -2.37 0.84 7.22
CA TYR A 75 -2.77 1.48 5.97
C TYR A 75 -2.71 3.00 6.04
N LEU A 76 -1.95 3.60 5.15
CA LEU A 76 -1.81 5.05 5.02
C LEU A 76 -2.39 5.52 3.67
N PRO A 77 -3.61 6.07 3.66
CA PRO A 77 -4.29 6.49 2.42
C PRO A 77 -3.77 7.82 1.85
N ASN A 78 -3.17 8.65 2.67
CA ASN A 78 -2.60 9.95 2.26
C ASN A 78 -1.33 10.23 3.07
N PRO A 79 -0.15 9.91 2.53
CA PRO A 79 1.11 9.97 3.26
C PRO A 79 1.84 11.31 3.13
N GLN A 80 1.13 12.42 2.92
CA GLN A 80 1.72 13.77 2.93
C GLN A 80 2.07 14.20 4.36
N LEU A 81 2.95 13.44 4.98
CA LEU A 81 3.34 13.52 6.39
C LEU A 81 4.85 13.76 6.49
N GLY A 82 5.30 14.47 7.51
CA GLY A 82 6.71 14.50 7.88
C GLY A 82 7.14 13.18 8.54
N PRO A 83 8.46 12.98 8.78
CA PRO A 83 8.96 11.74 9.36
C PRO A 83 8.36 11.38 10.72
N LYS A 84 8.08 12.39 11.55
CA LYS A 84 7.48 12.21 12.87
C LYS A 84 6.02 11.73 12.73
N GLU A 85 5.23 12.48 11.95
CA GLU A 85 3.82 12.15 11.70
C GLU A 85 3.67 10.78 11.03
N LEU A 86 4.63 10.36 10.20
CA LEU A 86 4.66 9.03 9.61
C LEU A 86 4.71 7.96 10.71
N PHE A 87 5.62 8.09 11.67
CA PHE A 87 5.77 7.11 12.73
C PHE A 87 4.56 7.09 13.68
N GLU A 88 3.98 8.26 13.96
CA GLU A 88 2.74 8.37 14.73
C GLU A 88 1.59 7.66 13.99
N ALA A 89 1.40 7.94 12.71
CA ALA A 89 0.35 7.31 11.92
C ALA A 89 0.52 5.77 11.81
N ILE A 90 1.75 5.28 11.65
CA ILE A 90 2.04 3.84 11.67
C ILE A 90 1.74 3.24 13.04
N ALA A 91 2.11 3.93 14.13
CA ALA A 91 1.85 3.47 15.49
C ALA A 91 0.34 3.38 15.77
N ASP A 92 -0.42 4.39 15.37
CA ASP A 92 -1.89 4.41 15.51
C ASP A 92 -2.54 3.24 14.76
N GLU A 93 -2.14 2.99 13.51
CA GLU A 93 -2.65 1.88 12.70
C GLU A 93 -2.31 0.51 13.29
N LEU A 94 -1.14 0.38 13.93
CA LEU A 94 -0.70 -0.86 14.57
C LEU A 94 -1.18 -1.00 16.03
N GLY A 95 -1.85 0.02 16.60
CA GLY A 95 -2.28 0.04 17.98
C GLY A 95 -1.12 0.16 18.99
N VAL A 96 -0.02 0.81 18.60
CA VAL A 96 1.17 1.03 19.41
C VAL A 96 1.04 2.35 20.16
N THR A 97 1.09 2.31 21.48
CA THR A 97 1.12 3.54 22.30
C THR A 97 2.51 4.13 22.30
N LEU A 98 2.63 5.40 21.95
CA LEU A 98 3.87 6.17 22.00
C LEU A 98 3.89 7.03 23.28
N ASP A 99 4.77 6.72 24.23
CA ASP A 99 4.89 7.46 25.50
C ASP A 99 5.33 8.91 25.34
N ASP A 100 6.09 9.20 24.28
CA ASP A 100 6.59 10.53 23.93
C ASP A 100 6.62 10.72 22.42
N ALA A 101 5.47 11.07 21.87
CA ALA A 101 5.32 11.34 20.44
C ALA A 101 6.16 12.53 19.96
N SER A 102 6.66 13.39 20.87
CA SER A 102 7.52 14.52 20.49
C SER A 102 8.92 14.09 20.03
N ASN A 103 9.36 12.89 20.39
CA ASN A 103 10.70 12.37 20.09
C ASN A 103 10.66 11.29 18.99
N THR A 104 11.00 11.68 17.77
CA THR A 104 11.06 10.78 16.60
C THR A 104 11.89 9.52 16.83
N HIS A 105 12.99 9.60 17.57
CA HIS A 105 13.83 8.44 17.86
C HIS A 105 13.13 7.46 18.81
N ARG A 106 12.38 7.96 19.81
CA ARG A 106 11.60 7.10 20.70
C ARG A 106 10.43 6.44 19.97
N ALA A 107 9.74 7.18 19.10
CA ALA A 107 8.69 6.62 18.26
C ALA A 107 9.23 5.50 17.36
N LEU A 108 10.36 5.73 16.71
CA LEU A 108 11.04 4.71 15.91
C LEU A 108 11.38 3.48 16.75
N SER A 109 11.98 3.66 17.94
CA SER A 109 12.36 2.54 18.82
C SER A 109 11.15 1.75 19.32
N ALA A 110 10.03 2.42 19.66
CA ALA A 110 8.80 1.75 20.07
C ALA A 110 8.19 0.91 18.93
N LEU A 111 8.14 1.47 17.73
CA LEU A 111 7.70 0.73 16.54
C LEU A 111 8.61 -0.47 16.26
N GLN A 112 9.91 -0.29 16.40
CA GLN A 112 10.89 -1.35 16.24
C GLN A 112 10.64 -2.50 17.21
N GLN A 113 10.48 -2.20 18.47
CA GLN A 113 10.20 -3.22 19.48
C GLN A 113 8.88 -3.96 19.18
N TYR A 114 7.83 -3.22 18.85
CA TYR A 114 6.55 -3.82 18.45
C TYR A 114 6.70 -4.78 17.26
N LEU A 115 7.43 -4.38 16.21
CA LEU A 115 7.63 -5.20 15.03
C LEU A 115 8.41 -6.49 15.34
N ILE A 116 9.37 -6.44 16.27
CA ILE A 116 10.09 -7.63 16.76
C ILE A 116 9.11 -8.58 17.47
N ASP A 117 8.29 -8.06 18.38
CA ASP A 117 7.34 -8.86 19.16
C ASP A 117 6.24 -9.44 18.25
N ASN A 118 5.72 -8.63 17.32
CA ASN A 118 4.75 -9.06 16.31
C ASN A 118 5.30 -10.18 15.43
N ALA A 119 6.55 -10.07 14.99
CA ALA A 119 7.16 -11.08 14.13
C ALA A 119 7.32 -12.44 14.81
N ALA A 120 7.43 -12.47 16.13
CA ALA A 120 7.49 -13.71 16.90
C ALA A 120 6.14 -14.42 16.98
N SER A 121 5.04 -13.69 16.95
CA SER A 121 3.67 -14.22 17.15
C SER A 121 2.83 -14.30 15.87
N ALA A 122 2.88 -13.27 15.03
CA ALA A 122 1.99 -13.10 13.87
C ALA A 122 2.75 -13.01 12.53
N GLY A 123 4.08 -13.02 12.54
CA GLY A 123 4.89 -12.85 11.34
C GLY A 123 5.20 -11.38 11.02
N ALA A 124 5.72 -11.12 9.83
CA ALA A 124 6.04 -9.75 9.41
C ALA A 124 4.77 -8.90 9.29
N ALA A 125 4.85 -7.64 9.72
CA ALA A 125 3.78 -6.67 9.46
C ALA A 125 3.86 -6.16 8.02
N VAL A 126 2.72 -5.72 7.48
CA VAL A 126 2.63 -5.14 6.12
C VAL A 126 2.11 -3.72 6.24
N LEU A 127 2.90 -2.75 5.81
CA LEU A 127 2.51 -1.36 5.67
C LEU A 127 2.11 -1.09 4.21
N VAL A 128 0.88 -0.71 4.02
CA VAL A 128 0.34 -0.35 2.70
C VAL A 128 0.16 1.15 2.63
N ILE A 129 0.80 1.79 1.66
CA ILE A 129 0.77 3.25 1.46
C ILE A 129 0.13 3.53 0.10
N ASP A 130 -0.98 4.25 0.08
CA ASP A 130 -1.58 4.75 -1.16
C ASP A 130 -1.11 6.19 -1.43
N GLU A 131 -1.17 6.63 -2.68
CA GLU A 131 -0.71 7.95 -3.15
C GLU A 131 0.75 8.28 -2.74
N ALA A 132 1.63 7.28 -2.75
CA ALA A 132 3.01 7.39 -2.26
C ALA A 132 3.86 8.44 -2.98
N GLN A 133 3.48 8.93 -4.18
CA GLN A 133 4.13 10.05 -4.85
C GLN A 133 3.97 11.38 -4.09
N SER A 134 3.01 11.47 -3.15
CA SER A 134 2.82 12.66 -2.32
C SER A 134 3.75 12.71 -1.09
N MET A 135 4.52 11.64 -0.84
CA MET A 135 5.45 11.58 0.29
C MET A 135 6.63 12.53 0.11
N PRO A 136 6.97 13.34 1.12
CA PRO A 136 8.25 14.06 1.15
C PRO A 136 9.44 13.11 1.10
N VAL A 137 10.57 13.56 0.55
CA VAL A 137 11.80 12.76 0.43
C VAL A 137 12.31 12.30 1.79
N GLU A 138 12.32 13.20 2.77
CA GLU A 138 12.72 12.91 4.14
C GLU A 138 11.84 11.84 4.80
N THR A 139 10.56 11.77 4.41
CA THR A 139 9.62 10.77 4.93
C THR A 139 9.86 9.39 4.30
N LEU A 140 10.19 9.35 3.00
CA LEU A 140 10.63 8.11 2.35
C LEU A 140 11.95 7.58 2.94
N GLU A 141 12.89 8.47 3.29
CA GLU A 141 14.11 8.07 3.98
C GLU A 141 13.84 7.57 5.41
N ALA A 142 12.92 8.20 6.15
CA ALA A 142 12.49 7.71 7.45
C ALA A 142 11.85 6.31 7.37
N LEU A 143 11.04 6.07 6.34
CA LEU A 143 10.46 4.75 6.06
C LEU A 143 11.55 3.71 5.76
N ARG A 144 12.60 4.07 5.02
CA ARG A 144 13.76 3.22 4.78
C ARG A 144 14.46 2.83 6.10
N LEU A 145 14.60 3.78 7.03
CA LEU A 145 15.20 3.51 8.34
C LEU A 145 14.33 2.55 9.18
N LEU A 146 13.04 2.68 9.15
CA LEU A 146 12.12 1.79 9.84
C LEU A 146 12.23 0.35 9.32
N THR A 147 12.44 0.18 8.01
CA THR A 147 12.57 -1.15 7.39
C THR A 147 13.96 -1.77 7.47
N ASN A 148 14.95 -1.07 8.05
CA ASN A 148 16.29 -1.63 8.34
C ASN A 148 16.25 -2.75 9.40
N LEU A 149 15.12 -2.98 10.01
CA LEU A 149 14.92 -4.02 11.00
C LEU A 149 14.81 -5.38 10.30
N GLU A 150 15.94 -5.98 10.16
CA GLU A 150 16.06 -7.38 9.75
C GLU A 150 16.70 -8.16 10.92
N THR A 151 16.07 -9.26 11.29
CA THR A 151 16.80 -10.31 12.01
C THR A 151 17.66 -11.05 10.99
N GLU A 152 18.65 -11.83 11.42
CA GLU A 152 19.53 -12.61 10.51
C GLU A 152 18.76 -13.47 9.49
N SER A 153 17.45 -13.69 9.70
CA SER A 153 16.64 -14.59 8.88
C SER A 153 15.29 -14.01 8.44
N ARG A 154 14.84 -12.83 8.91
CA ARG A 154 13.46 -12.35 8.66
C ARG A 154 13.37 -10.83 8.56
N LYS A 155 12.64 -10.34 7.56
CA LYS A 155 12.15 -8.96 7.52
C LYS A 155 10.97 -8.83 8.48
N LEU A 156 10.98 -7.78 9.29
CA LEU A 156 9.94 -7.53 10.30
C LEU A 156 8.79 -6.69 9.73
N LEU A 157 9.10 -5.85 8.74
CA LEU A 157 8.15 -5.00 8.05
C LEU A 157 8.33 -5.13 6.53
N GLN A 158 7.21 -5.32 5.84
CA GLN A 158 7.11 -5.26 4.38
C GLN A 158 6.32 -4.02 3.99
N VAL A 159 6.72 -3.31 2.96
CA VAL A 159 6.10 -2.06 2.53
C VAL A 159 5.59 -2.20 1.11
N VAL A 160 4.31 -1.87 0.89
CA VAL A 160 3.70 -1.81 -0.43
C VAL A 160 3.35 -0.37 -0.74
N LEU A 161 4.00 0.19 -1.75
CA LEU A 161 3.81 1.55 -2.22
C LEU A 161 2.89 1.54 -3.45
N PHE A 162 1.73 2.15 -3.35
CA PHE A 162 0.87 2.46 -4.49
C PHE A 162 1.05 3.93 -4.86
N GLY A 163 1.28 4.22 -6.14
CA GLY A 163 1.48 5.59 -6.58
C GLY A 163 1.23 5.82 -8.06
N GLN A 164 1.24 7.08 -8.44
CA GLN A 164 1.19 7.51 -9.83
C GLN A 164 2.59 7.42 -10.47
N PRO A 165 2.75 7.60 -11.80
CA PRO A 165 4.07 7.55 -12.45
C PRO A 165 5.10 8.51 -11.84
N GLU A 166 4.66 9.61 -11.23
CA GLU A 166 5.50 10.56 -10.51
C GLU A 166 6.26 9.90 -9.34
N LEU A 167 5.76 8.79 -8.81
CA LEU A 167 6.48 7.99 -7.82
C LEU A 167 7.77 7.39 -8.45
N ASP A 168 7.73 7.01 -9.71
CA ASP A 168 8.89 6.47 -10.41
C ASP A 168 9.97 7.56 -10.58
N GLU A 169 9.55 8.79 -10.91
CA GLU A 169 10.44 9.95 -11.01
C GLU A 169 11.02 10.33 -9.63
N LEU A 170 10.18 10.33 -8.61
CA LEU A 170 10.62 10.61 -7.23
C LEU A 170 11.67 9.59 -6.75
N LEU A 171 11.45 8.31 -6.97
CA LEU A 171 12.36 7.23 -6.57
C LEU A 171 13.64 7.17 -7.42
N ALA A 172 13.66 7.78 -8.62
CA ALA A 172 14.85 7.90 -9.44
C ALA A 172 15.84 8.98 -8.96
N ARG A 173 15.45 9.81 -8.00
CA ARG A 173 16.32 10.86 -7.45
C ARG A 173 17.55 10.28 -6.77
N PRO A 174 18.73 10.96 -6.88
CA PRO A 174 19.97 10.47 -6.26
C PRO A 174 19.90 10.29 -4.74
N ASP A 175 19.13 11.14 -4.05
CA ASP A 175 18.93 11.12 -2.61
C ASP A 175 18.09 9.91 -2.14
N LEU A 176 17.26 9.32 -3.01
CA LEU A 176 16.48 8.12 -2.74
C LEU A 176 17.06 6.83 -3.32
N ARG A 177 18.29 6.86 -3.83
CA ARG A 177 18.94 5.70 -4.46
C ARG A 177 18.95 4.46 -3.55
N GLN A 178 19.20 4.63 -2.25
CA GLN A 178 19.24 3.51 -1.31
C GLN A 178 17.86 2.87 -1.10
N LEU A 179 16.79 3.66 -1.10
CA LEU A 179 15.44 3.16 -1.04
C LEU A 179 15.06 2.45 -2.35
N SER A 180 15.36 3.06 -3.49
CA SER A 180 15.08 2.50 -4.82
C SER A 180 15.75 1.13 -5.00
N GLN A 181 16.98 0.92 -4.51
CA GLN A 181 17.66 -0.37 -4.55
C GLN A 181 17.00 -1.46 -3.69
N ARG A 182 16.15 -1.10 -2.75
CA ARG A 182 15.40 -2.03 -1.89
C ARG A 182 14.06 -2.45 -2.48
N ILE A 183 13.60 -1.78 -3.52
CA ILE A 183 12.39 -2.14 -4.25
C ILE A 183 12.74 -3.32 -5.15
N THR A 184 12.47 -4.52 -4.65
CA THR A 184 12.79 -5.78 -5.33
C THR A 184 11.69 -6.21 -6.27
N PHE A 185 10.47 -5.72 -6.04
CA PHE A 185 9.32 -6.03 -6.85
C PHE A 185 8.60 -4.76 -7.29
N GLN A 186 8.31 -4.66 -8.58
CA GLN A 186 7.54 -3.54 -9.13
C GLN A 186 6.55 -4.02 -10.19
N HIS A 187 5.37 -3.43 -10.17
CA HIS A 187 4.33 -3.69 -11.16
C HIS A 187 3.70 -2.37 -11.62
N ARG A 188 3.44 -2.25 -12.91
CA ARG A 188 2.71 -1.11 -13.47
C ARG A 188 1.33 -1.54 -13.90
N LEU A 189 0.30 -0.90 -13.31
CA LEU A 189 -1.07 -1.08 -13.75
C LEU A 189 -1.31 -0.34 -15.04
N GLU A 190 -1.80 -1.06 -16.03
CA GLU A 190 -2.20 -0.50 -17.30
C GLU A 190 -3.65 -0.02 -17.27
N THR A 191 -3.99 0.88 -18.18
CA THR A 191 -5.38 1.27 -18.44
C THR A 191 -6.14 0.09 -19.04
N LEU A 192 -7.46 0.07 -18.85
CA LEU A 192 -8.30 -0.96 -19.46
C LEU A 192 -8.26 -0.84 -20.98
N SER A 193 -8.18 -1.96 -21.68
CA SER A 193 -8.37 -1.98 -23.14
C SER A 193 -9.83 -1.65 -23.51
N PRO A 194 -10.10 -1.19 -24.74
CA PRO A 194 -11.47 -0.90 -25.18
C PRO A 194 -12.43 -2.07 -24.94
N GLU A 195 -11.98 -3.30 -25.17
CA GLU A 195 -12.75 -4.53 -24.94
C GLU A 195 -13.07 -4.71 -23.47
N THR A 196 -12.06 -4.55 -22.60
CA THR A 196 -12.22 -4.66 -21.15
C THR A 196 -13.09 -3.54 -20.57
N VAL A 197 -13.10 -2.35 -21.21
CA VAL A 197 -14.01 -1.26 -20.81
C VAL A 197 -15.47 -1.66 -21.04
N ALA A 198 -15.80 -2.32 -22.15
CA ALA A 198 -17.14 -2.81 -22.40
C ALA A 198 -17.60 -3.81 -21.33
N ASP A 199 -16.75 -4.79 -20.99
CA ASP A 199 -16.99 -5.76 -19.93
C ASP A 199 -17.13 -5.07 -18.56
N TYR A 200 -16.32 -4.06 -18.30
CA TYR A 200 -16.41 -3.28 -17.06
C TYR A 200 -17.73 -2.53 -16.94
N LEU A 201 -18.18 -1.85 -18.00
CA LEU A 201 -19.47 -1.16 -18.00
C LEU A 201 -20.62 -2.13 -17.77
N GLN A 202 -20.60 -3.28 -18.42
CA GLN A 202 -21.63 -4.32 -18.25
C GLN A 202 -21.63 -4.92 -16.84
N HIS A 203 -20.43 -5.08 -16.23
CA HIS A 203 -20.29 -5.57 -14.86
C HIS A 203 -20.78 -4.57 -13.81
N ARG A 204 -20.77 -3.28 -14.14
CA ARG A 204 -21.19 -2.19 -13.24
C ARG A 204 -22.68 -1.90 -13.30
N LEU A 205 -23.36 -2.27 -14.37
CA LEU A 205 -24.80 -2.10 -14.59
C LEU A 205 -25.60 -3.33 -14.14
#